data_819ef70997b4d62257507a5f79f88d63
#
_entry.id   819ef70997b4d62257507a5f79f88d63
#
_cell.length_a   1.000
_cell.length_b   1.000
_cell.length_c   1.000
_cell.angle_alpha   90.00
_cell.angle_beta   90.00
_cell.angle_gamma   90.00
#
_symmetry.space_group_name_H-M   'P 1'
#
loop_
_entity.id
_entity.type
_entity.pdbx_description
1 polymer ?
#
loop_
_entity_poly.entity_id
_entity_poly.type
_entity_poly.pdbx_seq_one_letter_code
_entity_poly.pdbx_strand_id
1 'polypeptide(L)'
;ARKQSVQFYAARGYAAIAVNWGEKVIDQAGDPNTDWQGIPAGFLDPKHHNGVEASEGTIHRKAHPWNSSWILYAAATRRAITFLEQQAECDGDRIGLQGHSMGGRLTILTAIDPRIKAASPSVGGSGFLYTDIAGIPNSARRMAAGPERDLYLKTLASQNYWPLVRCPVMFLGATNDFNSPMEFVLRGFNSTPEVTQSRTSFTPHMNHRFTADNMMARIRWFDTHLKKSFTFPATAKATLDLNTPDGIPVCTVRPDLSEPHKLERVEIYYGYDRDPRARFWRSAEVQRDGNTFSAPCPVMNTGEPLFAFANVIYETGEKIKMPPGYSDNSLLTITSEYRKAYPHQLQKAGVKATVKRQRLIDDFAHGWRDWARVSENNREHWNFETHKINDPAFVGPKDAKLAFEITTTEPGETLGVVIDTDRWRGYTGRKPTQYVALVKLETAGTQPLVLAMNQFKSENGEALDSYDFATSLILTPAQKLRPKTVKKPWKGQVPKFANLRWEGGEFIPRPRPYLKSDSAAAHADAVFRDEFDRAVDESVEREEQDRE
;
A
#
# COMPACT_ATOMS: atom_id res chain seq x y z
N ALA A 1 -19.23 -1.68 -8.91
CA ALA A 1 -18.41 -2.27 -7.83
C ALA A 1 -19.23 -2.50 -6.54
N ARG A 2 -20.04 -1.54 -6.06
CA ARG A 2 -20.80 -1.69 -4.79
C ARG A 2 -21.90 -2.75 -4.89
N LYS A 3 -22.71 -2.75 -5.94
CA LYS A 3 -23.74 -3.77 -6.19
C LYS A 3 -23.14 -5.19 -6.15
N GLN A 4 -22.02 -5.38 -6.85
CA GLN A 4 -21.32 -6.66 -6.89
C GLN A 4 -20.78 -7.09 -5.51
N SER A 5 -20.30 -6.14 -4.70
CA SER A 5 -19.84 -6.42 -3.34
C SER A 5 -21.00 -6.86 -2.44
N VAL A 6 -22.14 -6.15 -2.49
CA VAL A 6 -23.35 -6.54 -1.74
C VAL A 6 -23.82 -7.93 -2.14
N GLN A 7 -23.93 -8.21 -3.44
CA GLN A 7 -24.32 -9.52 -3.96
C GLN A 7 -23.35 -10.63 -3.53
N PHE A 8 -22.05 -10.35 -3.51
CA PHE A 8 -21.04 -11.30 -3.05
C PHE A 8 -21.26 -11.70 -1.59
N TYR A 9 -21.46 -10.73 -0.68
CA TYR A 9 -21.70 -11.04 0.72
C TYR A 9 -23.08 -11.67 0.95
N ALA A 10 -24.10 -11.24 0.22
CA ALA A 10 -25.42 -11.86 0.28
C ALA A 10 -25.37 -13.35 -0.12
N ALA A 11 -24.66 -13.70 -1.20
CA ALA A 11 -24.45 -15.09 -1.61
C ALA A 11 -23.68 -15.93 -0.57
N ARG A 12 -23.01 -15.30 0.38
CA ARG A 12 -22.33 -15.95 1.51
C ARG A 12 -23.16 -15.94 2.80
N GLY A 13 -24.44 -15.60 2.73
CA GLY A 13 -25.35 -15.63 3.87
C GLY A 13 -25.22 -14.43 4.81
N TYR A 14 -24.78 -13.27 4.32
CA TYR A 14 -24.85 -12.02 5.04
C TYR A 14 -26.01 -11.16 4.54
N ALA A 15 -26.73 -10.50 5.42
CA ALA A 15 -27.49 -9.32 5.05
C ALA A 15 -26.51 -8.18 4.77
N ALA A 16 -26.54 -7.61 3.58
CA ALA A 16 -25.54 -6.63 3.17
C ALA A 16 -26.18 -5.36 2.58
N ILE A 17 -25.73 -4.21 3.04
CA ILE A 17 -26.13 -2.90 2.55
C ILE A 17 -24.90 -2.08 2.15
N ALA A 18 -25.02 -1.27 1.13
CA ALA A 18 -23.98 -0.31 0.74
C ALA A 18 -24.51 1.11 0.86
N VAL A 19 -23.82 1.92 1.64
CA VAL A 19 -24.07 3.35 1.70
C VAL A 19 -23.50 4.02 0.46
N ASN A 20 -24.34 4.78 -0.24
CA ASN A 20 -23.95 5.57 -1.39
C ASN A 20 -23.48 6.97 -0.96
N TRP A 21 -22.49 7.50 -1.69
CA TRP A 21 -21.97 8.86 -1.49
C TRP A 21 -22.90 9.97 -2.07
N GLY A 22 -24.05 9.58 -2.64
CA GLY A 22 -24.82 10.45 -3.51
C GLY A 22 -24.22 10.51 -4.91
N GLU A 23 -25.06 10.58 -5.90
CA GLU A 23 -24.86 10.81 -7.31
C GLU A 23 -23.64 10.32 -8.10
N LYS A 24 -23.90 9.90 -9.31
CA LYS A 24 -22.97 9.71 -10.48
C LYS A 24 -21.68 8.91 -10.29
N VAL A 25 -21.24 8.64 -9.08
CA VAL A 25 -19.98 7.91 -8.85
C VAL A 25 -20.12 6.42 -9.17
N ILE A 26 -21.34 5.90 -9.23
CA ILE A 26 -21.56 4.45 -9.28
C ILE A 26 -22.45 4.00 -10.40
N ASP A 27 -23.49 4.75 -10.71
CA ASP A 27 -24.38 4.44 -11.82
C ASP A 27 -24.52 5.65 -12.71
N GLN A 28 -24.23 5.50 -13.98
CA GLN A 28 -24.37 6.54 -14.99
C GLN A 28 -25.83 6.96 -15.19
N ALA A 29 -26.76 6.18 -14.71
CA ALA A 29 -28.19 6.46 -14.77
C ALA A 29 -28.68 7.46 -13.72
N GLY A 30 -27.79 7.95 -12.85
CA GLY A 30 -28.15 8.76 -11.69
C GLY A 30 -28.71 7.88 -10.56
N ASP A 31 -28.11 7.97 -9.38
CA ASP A 31 -28.69 7.31 -8.21
C ASP A 31 -29.64 8.30 -7.52
N PRO A 32 -30.95 8.13 -7.65
CA PRO A 32 -31.94 9.03 -7.07
C PRO A 32 -32.09 8.88 -5.56
N ASN A 33 -31.35 7.94 -4.95
CA ASN A 33 -31.70 7.42 -3.64
C ASN A 33 -31.04 8.16 -2.47
N THR A 34 -30.10 9.08 -2.72
CA THR A 34 -29.50 9.89 -1.66
C THR A 34 -30.11 11.29 -1.70
N ASP A 35 -31.11 11.49 -0.86
CA ASP A 35 -31.70 12.80 -0.64
C ASP A 35 -31.00 13.51 0.53
N TRP A 36 -30.28 14.56 0.21
CA TRP A 36 -29.60 15.42 1.17
C TRP A 36 -30.39 16.68 1.48
N GLN A 37 -31.72 16.69 1.32
CA GLN A 37 -32.55 17.85 1.64
C GLN A 37 -32.25 18.36 3.05
N GLY A 38 -32.21 19.68 3.16
CA GLY A 38 -31.87 20.37 4.41
C GLY A 38 -30.37 20.46 4.71
N ILE A 39 -29.50 19.88 3.87
CA ILE A 39 -28.06 20.13 3.97
C ILE A 39 -27.74 21.52 3.41
N PRO A 40 -27.01 22.37 4.17
CA PRO A 40 -26.64 23.69 3.68
C PRO A 40 -25.85 23.61 2.37
N ALA A 41 -26.10 24.53 1.43
CA ALA A 41 -25.50 24.54 0.10
C ALA A 41 -23.96 24.49 0.10
N GLY A 42 -23.30 24.98 1.16
CA GLY A 42 -21.85 24.90 1.29
C GLY A 42 -21.26 23.48 1.50
N PHE A 43 -22.11 22.48 1.73
CA PHE A 43 -21.71 21.06 1.81
C PHE A 43 -21.97 20.31 0.51
N LEU A 44 -22.72 20.90 -0.41
CA LEU A 44 -23.07 20.29 -1.68
C LEU A 44 -22.02 20.67 -2.70
N ASP A 45 -21.44 19.70 -3.38
CA ASP A 45 -20.63 19.96 -4.56
C ASP A 45 -21.58 20.25 -5.74
N PRO A 46 -21.55 21.47 -6.31
CA PRO A 46 -22.39 21.82 -7.45
C PRO A 46 -22.12 20.99 -8.70
N LYS A 47 -20.97 20.31 -8.78
CA LYS A 47 -20.62 19.39 -9.87
C LYS A 47 -21.27 18.01 -9.71
N HIS A 48 -21.72 17.65 -8.53
CA HIS A 48 -22.26 16.34 -8.18
C HIS A 48 -23.76 16.36 -7.89
N HIS A 49 -24.48 17.40 -8.30
CA HIS A 49 -25.96 17.48 -8.30
C HIS A 49 -26.61 16.84 -7.05
N ASN A 50 -26.51 17.47 -5.91
CA ASN A 50 -27.00 16.99 -4.60
C ASN A 50 -26.13 15.93 -3.89
N GLY A 51 -24.98 15.54 -4.44
CA GLY A 51 -23.98 14.79 -3.70
C GLY A 51 -23.26 15.65 -2.66
N VAL A 52 -22.75 15.01 -1.63
CA VAL A 52 -21.86 15.63 -0.65
C VAL A 52 -20.43 15.17 -0.94
N GLU A 53 -19.54 16.09 -1.22
CA GLU A 53 -18.15 15.75 -1.50
C GLU A 53 -17.43 15.32 -0.21
N ALA A 54 -16.94 14.09 -0.18
CA ALA A 54 -16.14 13.56 0.91
C ALA A 54 -14.65 13.78 0.66
N SER A 55 -14.25 14.98 0.25
CA SER A 55 -12.84 15.30 0.09
C SER A 55 -12.21 15.72 1.41
N GLU A 56 -10.89 15.62 1.48
CA GLU A 56 -10.12 16.00 2.67
C GLU A 56 -10.09 17.52 2.89
N GLY A 57 -10.43 18.30 1.87
CA GLY A 57 -10.50 19.76 1.91
C GLY A 57 -11.87 20.33 2.28
N THR A 58 -12.87 19.49 2.52
CA THR A 58 -14.25 19.92 2.79
C THR A 58 -14.54 20.15 4.27
N ILE A 59 -13.76 20.97 4.93
CA ILE A 59 -14.21 21.61 6.17
C ILE A 59 -14.86 22.93 5.77
N HIS A 60 -16.15 23.08 6.04
CA HIS A 60 -16.84 24.33 5.79
C HIS A 60 -16.16 25.45 6.56
N ARG A 61 -15.95 26.62 5.93
CA ARG A 61 -15.23 27.78 6.48
C ARG A 61 -15.77 28.34 7.81
N LYS A 62 -16.90 27.86 8.29
CA LYS A 62 -17.43 28.18 9.63
C LYS A 62 -16.67 27.51 10.75
N ALA A 63 -15.58 26.83 10.45
CA ALA A 63 -14.65 26.27 11.43
C ALA A 63 -15.27 25.32 12.46
N HIS A 64 -16.34 24.59 12.09
CA HIS A 64 -16.96 23.60 12.96
C HIS A 64 -16.87 22.20 12.35
N PRO A 65 -16.32 21.19 13.05
CA PRO A 65 -16.10 19.84 12.48
C PRO A 65 -17.37 19.15 12.01
N TRP A 66 -18.52 19.42 12.64
CA TRP A 66 -19.84 18.90 12.23
C TRP A 66 -20.26 19.36 10.83
N ASN A 67 -19.66 20.41 10.33
CA ASN A 67 -19.89 20.89 8.97
C ASN A 67 -19.10 20.13 7.90
N SER A 68 -18.45 19.03 8.27
CA SER A 68 -17.72 18.20 7.32
C SER A 68 -18.62 17.15 6.69
N SER A 69 -18.47 16.97 5.37
CA SER A 69 -19.09 15.86 4.64
C SER A 69 -18.72 14.48 5.23
N TRP A 70 -17.55 14.33 5.82
CA TRP A 70 -17.15 13.10 6.51
C TRP A 70 -18.04 12.74 7.68
N ILE A 71 -18.46 13.72 8.47
CA ILE A 71 -19.40 13.52 9.59
C ILE A 71 -20.80 13.14 9.05
N LEU A 72 -21.24 13.78 7.97
CA LEU A 72 -22.51 13.45 7.34
C LEU A 72 -22.53 12.01 6.81
N TYR A 73 -21.43 11.56 6.17
CA TYR A 73 -21.32 10.17 5.70
C TYR A 73 -21.24 9.17 6.86
N ALA A 74 -20.55 9.51 7.94
CA ALA A 74 -20.55 8.68 9.15
C ALA A 74 -21.95 8.57 9.75
N ALA A 75 -22.70 9.67 9.81
CA ALA A 75 -24.10 9.67 10.24
C ALA A 75 -24.98 8.81 9.32
N ALA A 76 -24.85 8.95 7.99
CA ALA A 76 -25.57 8.11 7.03
C ALA A 76 -25.24 6.63 7.20
N THR A 77 -23.97 6.28 7.45
CA THR A 77 -23.57 4.90 7.70
C THR A 77 -24.18 4.36 9.00
N ARG A 78 -24.23 5.16 10.07
CA ARG A 78 -24.91 4.79 11.32
C ARG A 78 -26.43 4.62 11.13
N ARG A 79 -27.04 5.41 10.26
CA ARG A 79 -28.46 5.21 9.88
C ARG A 79 -28.67 3.89 9.14
N ALA A 80 -27.74 3.50 8.27
CA ALA A 80 -27.78 2.20 7.60
C ALA A 80 -27.62 1.04 8.61
N ILE A 81 -26.80 1.20 9.65
CA ILE A 81 -26.73 0.23 10.76
C ILE A 81 -28.08 0.10 11.46
N THR A 82 -28.70 1.22 11.83
CA THR A 82 -30.02 1.23 12.44
C THR A 82 -31.08 0.56 11.56
N PHE A 83 -31.01 0.78 10.24
CA PHE A 83 -31.88 0.10 9.29
C PHE A 83 -31.71 -1.42 9.33
N LEU A 84 -30.46 -1.91 9.35
CA LEU A 84 -30.18 -3.36 9.45
C LEU A 84 -30.70 -3.95 10.76
N GLU A 85 -30.53 -3.28 11.90
CA GLU A 85 -31.03 -3.73 13.20
C GLU A 85 -32.55 -3.90 13.24
N GLN A 86 -33.27 -3.16 12.41
CA GLN A 86 -34.73 -3.20 12.32
C GLN A 86 -35.25 -4.29 11.38
N GLN A 87 -34.38 -5.00 10.65
CA GLN A 87 -34.78 -6.09 9.77
C GLN A 87 -34.85 -7.41 10.57
N ALA A 88 -35.95 -8.14 10.44
CA ALA A 88 -36.13 -9.39 11.17
C ALA A 88 -35.10 -10.47 10.81
N GLU A 89 -34.55 -10.41 9.61
CA GLU A 89 -33.55 -11.34 9.09
C GLU A 89 -32.12 -10.99 9.54
N CYS A 90 -31.92 -9.85 10.20
CA CYS A 90 -30.62 -9.37 10.63
C CYS A 90 -30.40 -9.59 12.12
N ASP A 91 -29.22 -10.08 12.46
CA ASP A 91 -28.77 -10.14 13.84
C ASP A 91 -28.01 -8.84 14.17
N GLY A 92 -28.66 -7.97 14.95
CA GLY A 92 -28.11 -6.67 15.37
C GLY A 92 -26.83 -6.77 16.20
N ASP A 93 -26.57 -7.91 16.84
CA ASP A 93 -25.36 -8.16 17.63
C ASP A 93 -24.17 -8.66 16.78
N ARG A 94 -24.35 -8.82 15.46
CA ARG A 94 -23.33 -9.33 14.54
C ARG A 94 -23.12 -8.44 13.32
N ILE A 95 -22.97 -7.14 13.52
CA ILE A 95 -22.80 -6.16 12.44
C ILE A 95 -21.31 -5.94 12.16
N GLY A 96 -20.94 -6.08 10.89
CA GLY A 96 -19.60 -5.78 10.38
C GLY A 96 -19.58 -4.56 9.46
N LEU A 97 -18.44 -3.90 9.39
CA LEU A 97 -18.25 -2.71 8.54
C LEU A 97 -16.99 -2.82 7.70
N GLN A 98 -17.09 -2.50 6.41
CA GLN A 98 -15.94 -2.46 5.52
C GLN A 98 -15.99 -1.30 4.54
N GLY A 99 -14.81 -0.91 4.06
CA GLY A 99 -14.72 0.10 3.02
C GLY A 99 -13.34 0.16 2.37
N HIS A 100 -13.29 0.68 1.16
CA HIS A 100 -12.07 0.83 0.37
C HIS A 100 -11.77 2.31 0.10
N SER A 101 -10.52 2.74 0.25
CA SER A 101 -10.08 4.11 0.01
C SER A 101 -10.84 5.11 0.89
N MET A 102 -11.64 6.02 0.31
CA MET A 102 -12.56 6.87 1.07
C MET A 102 -13.47 6.06 2.00
N GLY A 103 -13.95 4.89 1.54
CA GLY A 103 -14.72 3.96 2.36
C GLY A 103 -13.90 3.38 3.51
N GLY A 104 -12.60 3.16 3.34
CA GLY A 104 -11.69 2.76 4.42
C GLY A 104 -11.62 3.81 5.52
N ARG A 105 -11.48 5.08 5.15
CA ARG A 105 -11.55 6.18 6.11
C ARG A 105 -12.89 6.24 6.83
N LEU A 106 -13.99 6.15 6.08
CA LEU A 106 -15.33 6.14 6.67
C LEU A 106 -15.53 4.95 7.62
N THR A 107 -14.93 3.80 7.29
CA THR A 107 -14.94 2.63 8.18
C THR A 107 -14.35 2.98 9.54
N ILE A 108 -13.19 3.63 9.62
CA ILE A 108 -12.57 4.02 10.89
C ILE A 108 -13.42 5.05 11.64
N LEU A 109 -13.92 6.08 10.95
CA LEU A 109 -14.77 7.10 11.56
C LEU A 109 -16.09 6.52 12.13
N THR A 110 -16.57 5.42 11.56
CA THR A 110 -17.84 4.79 11.99
C THR A 110 -17.61 3.63 12.96
N ALA A 111 -16.44 2.96 12.93
CA ALA A 111 -16.14 1.80 13.77
C ALA A 111 -16.06 2.11 15.28
N ILE A 112 -16.13 3.38 15.67
CA ILE A 112 -16.33 3.81 17.06
C ILE A 112 -17.76 3.55 17.54
N ASP A 113 -18.70 3.22 16.67
CA ASP A 113 -20.07 2.85 17.03
C ASP A 113 -20.05 1.45 17.69
N PRO A 114 -20.58 1.31 18.94
CA PRO A 114 -20.49 0.06 19.72
C PRO A 114 -21.26 -1.11 19.10
N ARG A 115 -22.15 -0.85 18.16
CA ARG A 115 -22.90 -1.89 17.42
C ARG A 115 -22.01 -2.63 16.41
N ILE A 116 -20.88 -2.03 15.99
CA ILE A 116 -19.94 -2.69 15.09
C ILE A 116 -19.11 -3.71 15.87
N LYS A 117 -19.16 -4.98 15.44
CA LYS A 117 -18.45 -6.11 16.06
C LYS A 117 -17.21 -6.55 15.29
N ALA A 118 -17.04 -6.10 14.05
CA ALA A 118 -15.82 -6.29 13.26
C ALA A 118 -15.71 -5.20 12.20
N ALA A 119 -14.52 -4.66 11.99
CA ALA A 119 -14.26 -3.68 10.96
C ALA A 119 -13.15 -4.13 10.01
N SER A 120 -13.29 -3.79 8.71
CA SER A 120 -12.24 -4.05 7.72
C SER A 120 -12.04 -2.86 6.78
N PRO A 121 -11.36 -1.81 7.23
CA PRO A 121 -10.91 -0.72 6.37
C PRO A 121 -9.84 -1.20 5.38
N SER A 122 -9.75 -0.59 4.20
CA SER A 122 -8.66 -0.86 3.27
C SER A 122 -8.18 0.37 2.52
N VAL A 123 -6.86 0.48 2.37
CA VAL A 123 -6.14 1.52 1.61
C VAL A 123 -6.65 2.94 1.87
N GLY A 124 -7.13 3.19 3.08
CA GLY A 124 -7.71 4.48 3.52
C GLY A 124 -7.93 4.50 5.02
N GLY A 125 -7.95 5.70 5.62
CA GLY A 125 -8.17 5.86 7.05
C GLY A 125 -6.90 5.72 7.91
N SER A 126 -5.71 5.83 7.33
CA SER A 126 -4.46 5.79 8.10
C SER A 126 -4.36 6.92 9.13
N GLY A 127 -4.95 8.08 8.84
CA GLY A 127 -4.60 9.30 9.57
C GLY A 127 -3.21 9.78 9.19
N PHE A 128 -2.72 10.80 9.88
CA PHE A 128 -1.36 11.35 9.67
C PHE A 128 -1.04 11.81 8.24
N LEU A 129 -2.04 11.96 7.38
CA LEU A 129 -1.87 12.32 5.95
C LEU A 129 -1.23 13.69 5.74
N TYR A 130 -1.33 14.56 6.74
CA TYR A 130 -0.79 15.92 6.71
C TYR A 130 0.46 16.09 7.57
N THR A 131 0.99 15.02 8.15
CA THR A 131 2.29 15.04 8.81
C THR A 131 3.40 14.75 7.80
N ASP A 132 4.50 15.46 7.90
CA ASP A 132 5.67 15.19 7.08
C ASP A 132 6.23 13.80 7.39
N ILE A 133 6.73 13.14 6.35
CA ILE A 133 7.53 11.93 6.50
C ILE A 133 8.87 12.36 7.08
N ALA A 134 9.30 11.72 8.15
CA ALA A 134 10.55 12.07 8.82
C ALA A 134 11.74 12.03 7.87
N GLY A 135 12.52 13.11 7.88
CA GLY A 135 13.64 13.30 6.97
C GLY A 135 13.25 13.74 5.56
N ILE A 136 11.96 13.97 5.29
CA ILE A 136 11.46 14.45 4.00
C ILE A 136 10.58 15.68 4.26
N PRO A 137 11.18 16.88 4.40
CA PRO A 137 10.44 18.12 4.62
C PRO A 137 9.41 18.37 3.51
N ASN A 138 8.28 18.95 3.86
CA ASN A 138 7.19 19.26 2.93
C ASN A 138 6.63 18.05 2.17
N SER A 139 6.77 16.84 2.70
CA SER A 139 6.15 15.64 2.16
C SER A 139 4.66 15.53 2.49
N ALA A 140 4.16 16.35 3.43
CA ALA A 140 2.76 16.40 3.82
C ALA A 140 1.84 16.80 2.67
N ARG A 141 0.66 16.25 2.67
CA ARG A 141 -0.25 16.30 1.52
C ARG A 141 -1.38 17.31 1.67
N ARG A 142 -1.67 18.01 0.59
CA ARG A 142 -2.94 18.60 0.15
C ARG A 142 -3.50 19.80 0.90
N MET A 143 -3.25 20.02 2.17
CA MET A 143 -3.80 21.17 2.90
C MET A 143 -2.66 22.06 3.37
N ALA A 144 -2.71 23.34 3.01
CA ALA A 144 -1.75 24.32 3.49
C ALA A 144 -1.79 24.43 5.02
N ALA A 145 -0.67 24.74 5.64
CA ALA A 145 -0.63 25.05 7.07
C ALA A 145 -1.57 26.22 7.39
N GLY A 146 -2.25 26.12 8.53
CA GLY A 146 -3.19 27.15 8.98
C GLY A 146 -4.35 26.59 9.81
N PRO A 147 -5.25 27.46 10.28
CA PRO A 147 -6.30 27.08 11.22
C PRO A 147 -7.24 25.96 10.72
N GLU A 148 -7.52 25.90 9.42
CA GLU A 148 -8.35 24.83 8.83
C GLU A 148 -7.66 23.46 8.94
N ARG A 149 -6.37 23.41 8.61
CA ARG A 149 -5.55 22.17 8.77
C ARG A 149 -5.46 21.76 10.24
N ASP A 150 -5.22 22.70 11.13
CA ASP A 150 -5.10 22.42 12.56
C ASP A 150 -6.41 21.89 13.14
N LEU A 151 -7.54 22.46 12.74
CA LEU A 151 -8.87 21.98 13.11
C LEU A 151 -9.11 20.57 12.57
N TYR A 152 -8.76 20.32 11.31
CA TYR A 152 -8.88 19.00 10.68
C TYR A 152 -8.04 17.94 11.44
N LEU A 153 -6.79 18.25 11.74
CA LEU A 153 -5.90 17.32 12.46
C LEU A 153 -6.40 17.00 13.87
N LYS A 154 -7.03 17.96 14.55
CA LYS A 154 -7.58 17.79 15.90
C LYS A 154 -8.94 17.09 15.91
N THR A 155 -9.67 17.03 14.81
CA THR A 155 -11.07 16.59 14.81
C THR A 155 -11.37 15.47 13.82
N LEU A 156 -11.11 15.66 12.53
CA LEU A 156 -11.58 14.78 11.45
C LEU A 156 -10.53 13.78 10.96
N ALA A 157 -9.27 13.99 11.29
CA ALA A 157 -8.21 13.07 10.91
C ALA A 157 -8.42 11.71 11.57
N SER A 158 -8.28 10.64 10.80
CA SER A 158 -8.57 9.27 11.25
C SER A 158 -7.74 8.86 12.47
N GLN A 159 -6.59 9.46 12.68
CA GLN A 159 -5.74 9.25 13.85
C GLN A 159 -6.46 9.53 15.18
N ASN A 160 -7.47 10.42 15.20
CA ASN A 160 -8.25 10.70 16.40
C ASN A 160 -9.31 9.63 16.70
N TYR A 161 -9.62 8.78 15.74
CA TYR A 161 -10.66 7.77 15.85
C TYR A 161 -10.10 6.39 16.18
N TRP A 162 -8.88 6.07 15.73
CA TRP A 162 -8.25 4.77 16.00
C TRP A 162 -8.26 4.40 17.50
N PRO A 163 -7.90 5.30 18.44
CA PRO A 163 -7.95 4.99 19.88
C PRO A 163 -9.37 4.77 20.43
N LEU A 164 -10.40 5.15 19.67
CA LEU A 164 -11.80 5.03 20.06
C LEU A 164 -12.48 3.77 19.51
N VAL A 165 -11.85 3.06 18.57
CA VAL A 165 -12.38 1.80 18.02
C VAL A 165 -12.39 0.74 19.10
N ARG A 166 -13.50 0.01 19.24
CA ARG A 166 -13.70 -1.03 20.27
C ARG A 166 -13.91 -2.43 19.67
N CYS A 167 -13.98 -2.56 18.37
CA CYS A 167 -14.12 -3.84 17.69
C CYS A 167 -12.79 -4.29 17.07
N PRO A 168 -12.59 -5.60 16.85
CA PRO A 168 -11.45 -6.11 16.10
C PRO A 168 -11.39 -5.52 14.69
N VAL A 169 -10.19 -5.16 14.24
CA VAL A 169 -9.94 -4.56 12.93
C VAL A 169 -9.05 -5.44 12.06
N MET A 170 -9.47 -5.70 10.83
CA MET A 170 -8.65 -6.27 9.77
C MET A 170 -8.32 -5.19 8.74
N PHE A 171 -7.14 -4.60 8.81
CA PHE A 171 -6.72 -3.61 7.84
C PHE A 171 -6.09 -4.27 6.62
N LEU A 172 -6.61 -3.96 5.43
CA LEU A 172 -6.00 -4.37 4.17
C LEU A 172 -5.27 -3.19 3.53
N GLY A 173 -3.98 -3.35 3.30
CA GLY A 173 -3.14 -2.30 2.77
C GLY A 173 -2.29 -2.73 1.58
N ALA A 174 -1.56 -1.76 1.06
CA ALA A 174 -0.49 -1.96 0.10
C ALA A 174 0.75 -1.22 0.61
N THR A 175 1.93 -1.82 0.43
CA THR A 175 3.17 -1.27 1.00
C THR A 175 3.55 0.09 0.42
N ASN A 176 3.15 0.36 -0.84
CA ASN A 176 3.44 1.59 -1.56
C ASN A 176 2.20 2.46 -1.77
N ASP A 177 1.21 2.34 -0.89
CA ASP A 177 -0.03 3.11 -1.00
C ASP A 177 0.23 4.61 -0.86
N PHE A 178 -0.22 5.36 -1.85
CA PHE A 178 -0.05 6.81 -1.89
C PHE A 178 -0.95 7.55 -0.89
N ASN A 179 -2.07 6.95 -0.53
CA ASN A 179 -3.11 7.55 0.31
C ASN A 179 -3.03 7.07 1.77
N SER A 180 -2.60 5.83 1.97
CA SER A 180 -2.46 5.22 3.28
C SER A 180 -1.09 4.55 3.41
N PRO A 181 -0.01 5.34 3.50
CA PRO A 181 1.34 4.82 3.70
C PRO A 181 1.40 3.85 4.88
N MET A 182 2.13 2.74 4.71
CA MET A 182 2.13 1.61 5.65
C MET A 182 2.43 2.05 7.09
N GLU A 183 3.46 2.88 7.30
CA GLU A 183 3.84 3.37 8.63
C GLU A 183 2.75 4.21 9.29
N PHE A 184 2.02 5.01 8.50
CA PHE A 184 0.92 5.81 9.03
C PHE A 184 -0.27 4.94 9.43
N VAL A 185 -0.55 3.89 8.65
CA VAL A 185 -1.55 2.89 8.99
C VAL A 185 -1.18 2.19 10.29
N LEU A 186 0.05 1.69 10.39
CA LEU A 186 0.52 0.96 11.57
C LEU A 186 0.53 1.84 12.82
N ARG A 187 0.89 3.11 12.69
CA ARG A 187 0.81 4.07 13.79
C ARG A 187 -0.62 4.24 14.31
N GLY A 188 -1.60 4.39 13.42
CA GLY A 188 -3.02 4.44 13.81
C GLY A 188 -3.50 3.11 14.39
N PHE A 189 -3.21 2.02 13.69
CA PHE A 189 -3.59 0.66 14.08
C PHE A 189 -3.08 0.29 15.49
N ASN A 190 -1.82 0.58 15.79
CA ASN A 190 -1.23 0.27 17.10
C ASN A 190 -1.82 1.12 18.26
N SER A 191 -2.52 2.20 17.96
CA SER A 191 -3.26 2.98 18.97
C SER A 191 -4.66 2.43 19.27
N THR A 192 -5.11 1.38 18.57
CA THR A 192 -6.42 0.76 18.77
C THR A 192 -6.42 -0.04 20.07
N PRO A 193 -7.38 0.13 20.99
CA PRO A 193 -7.44 -0.62 22.25
C PRO A 193 -7.54 -2.15 22.03
N GLU A 194 -8.12 -2.57 20.93
CA GLU A 194 -8.30 -3.99 20.55
C GLU A 194 -7.19 -4.50 19.62
N VAL A 195 -5.99 -3.90 19.67
CA VAL A 195 -4.89 -4.28 18.77
C VAL A 195 -4.53 -5.76 18.85
N THR A 196 -4.61 -6.37 20.02
CA THR A 196 -4.32 -7.80 20.21
C THR A 196 -5.28 -8.72 19.46
N GLN A 197 -6.51 -8.26 19.18
CA GLN A 197 -7.51 -8.97 18.40
C GLN A 197 -7.53 -8.53 16.94
N SER A 198 -6.82 -7.46 16.61
CA SER A 198 -6.76 -6.88 15.28
C SER A 198 -5.63 -7.47 14.45
N ARG A 199 -5.72 -7.35 13.11
CA ARG A 199 -4.73 -7.87 12.15
C ARG A 199 -4.52 -6.89 11.03
N THR A 200 -3.36 -6.98 10.38
CA THR A 200 -3.07 -6.27 9.13
C THR A 200 -2.69 -7.25 8.04
N SER A 201 -2.97 -6.88 6.80
CA SER A 201 -2.56 -7.62 5.62
C SER A 201 -2.13 -6.64 4.53
N PHE A 202 -0.83 -6.58 4.26
CA PHE A 202 -0.25 -5.68 3.26
C PHE A 202 0.19 -6.44 2.02
N THR A 203 -0.24 -5.97 0.86
CA THR A 203 0.27 -6.46 -0.42
C THR A 203 1.59 -5.75 -0.76
N PRO A 204 2.70 -6.48 -0.94
CA PRO A 204 3.98 -5.88 -1.33
C PRO A 204 3.91 -5.22 -2.71
N HIS A 205 4.71 -4.18 -2.91
CA HIS A 205 4.91 -3.44 -4.16
C HIS A 205 3.68 -2.73 -4.73
N MET A 206 2.47 -3.06 -4.27
CA MET A 206 1.23 -2.49 -4.79
C MET A 206 1.00 -1.07 -4.29
N ASN A 207 0.30 -0.29 -5.10
CA ASN A 207 -0.21 1.03 -4.75
C ASN A 207 -1.74 1.02 -4.80
N HIS A 208 -2.37 1.36 -3.69
CA HIS A 208 -3.82 1.56 -3.53
C HIS A 208 -4.69 0.38 -3.98
N ARG A 209 -4.15 -0.83 -3.90
CA ARG A 209 -4.80 -2.11 -4.25
C ARG A 209 -4.24 -3.22 -3.39
N PHE A 210 -4.89 -4.37 -3.42
CA PHE A 210 -4.44 -5.59 -2.74
C PHE A 210 -4.83 -6.83 -3.55
N THR A 211 -4.22 -7.96 -3.24
CA THR A 211 -4.40 -9.23 -3.95
C THR A 211 -5.58 -10.05 -3.42
N ALA A 212 -5.84 -11.20 -4.03
CA ALA A 212 -6.95 -12.09 -3.66
C ALA A 212 -6.77 -12.68 -2.26
N ASP A 213 -5.55 -12.99 -1.85
CA ASP A 213 -5.23 -13.53 -0.53
C ASP A 213 -5.41 -12.50 0.60
N ASN A 214 -5.13 -11.20 0.32
CA ASN A 214 -5.51 -10.14 1.24
C ASN A 214 -7.05 -9.97 1.30
N MET A 215 -7.76 -10.08 0.18
CA MET A 215 -9.23 -10.07 0.18
C MET A 215 -9.80 -11.27 0.95
N MET A 216 -9.19 -12.45 0.86
CA MET A 216 -9.55 -13.63 1.63
C MET A 216 -9.45 -13.35 3.14
N ALA A 217 -8.41 -12.63 3.58
CA ALA A 217 -8.28 -12.26 4.98
C ALA A 217 -9.49 -11.45 5.48
N ARG A 218 -10.02 -10.50 4.68
CA ARG A 218 -11.27 -9.80 5.01
C ARG A 218 -12.47 -10.74 5.12
N ILE A 219 -12.62 -11.65 4.17
CA ILE A 219 -13.75 -12.58 4.14
C ILE A 219 -13.73 -13.45 5.41
N ARG A 220 -12.59 -14.07 5.70
CA ARG A 220 -12.41 -14.91 6.88
C ARG A 220 -12.47 -14.12 8.19
N TRP A 221 -12.11 -12.82 8.17
CA TRP A 221 -12.31 -11.92 9.31
C TRP A 221 -13.77 -11.84 9.73
N PHE A 222 -14.67 -11.63 8.78
CA PHE A 222 -16.10 -11.61 9.06
C PHE A 222 -16.64 -13.00 9.39
N ASP A 223 -16.16 -14.05 8.75
CA ASP A 223 -16.53 -15.42 9.12
C ASP A 223 -16.11 -15.73 10.58
N THR A 224 -14.98 -15.22 11.05
CA THR A 224 -14.51 -15.36 12.44
C THR A 224 -15.38 -14.56 13.43
N HIS A 225 -15.54 -13.28 13.19
CA HIS A 225 -16.11 -12.39 14.21
C HIS A 225 -17.64 -12.32 14.17
N LEU A 226 -18.26 -12.51 13.01
CA LEU A 226 -19.71 -12.41 12.86
C LEU A 226 -20.39 -13.78 12.80
N LYS A 227 -19.80 -14.77 12.15
CA LYS A 227 -20.39 -16.12 12.01
C LYS A 227 -19.84 -17.15 12.99
N LYS A 228 -18.65 -16.90 13.57
CA LYS A 228 -17.93 -17.87 14.41
C LYS A 228 -17.60 -19.17 13.69
N SER A 229 -17.46 -19.13 12.36
CA SER A 229 -17.24 -20.30 11.49
C SER A 229 -15.79 -20.46 11.02
N PHE A 230 -14.89 -19.58 11.44
CA PHE A 230 -13.48 -19.67 11.13
C PHE A 230 -12.66 -19.21 12.34
N THR A 231 -11.53 -19.86 12.60
CA THR A 231 -10.53 -19.41 13.57
C THR A 231 -9.46 -18.63 12.82
N PHE A 232 -9.21 -17.39 13.23
CA PHE A 232 -8.25 -16.54 12.54
C PHE A 232 -6.87 -16.63 13.21
N PRO A 233 -5.77 -16.83 12.45
CA PRO A 233 -4.44 -16.96 13.04
C PRO A 233 -4.00 -15.68 13.76
N ALA A 234 -3.12 -15.82 14.75
CA ALA A 234 -2.52 -14.67 15.41
C ALA A 234 -1.51 -13.95 14.51
N THR A 235 -1.25 -12.68 14.80
CA THR A 235 -0.16 -11.95 14.16
C THR A 235 1.17 -12.58 14.49
N ALA A 236 1.98 -12.90 13.49
CA ALA A 236 3.30 -13.46 13.69
C ALA A 236 4.22 -12.44 14.37
N LYS A 237 4.92 -12.89 15.39
CA LYS A 237 5.99 -12.10 16.01
C LYS A 237 7.18 -12.01 15.08
N ALA A 238 7.78 -10.82 14.99
CA ALA A 238 8.99 -10.59 14.21
C ALA A 238 10.06 -9.93 15.09
N THR A 239 11.31 -10.20 14.81
CA THR A 239 12.47 -9.52 15.41
C THR A 239 13.43 -9.10 14.30
N LEU A 240 14.19 -8.03 14.51
CA LEU A 240 15.25 -7.59 13.61
C LEU A 240 16.55 -7.53 14.43
N ASP A 241 17.35 -8.60 14.34
CA ASP A 241 18.64 -8.66 15.01
C ASP A 241 19.69 -7.89 14.20
N LEU A 242 20.32 -6.92 14.83
CA LEU A 242 21.38 -6.10 14.27
C LEU A 242 22.78 -6.57 14.68
N ASN A 243 22.88 -7.36 15.76
CA ASN A 243 24.15 -7.79 16.37
C ASN A 243 24.60 -9.16 15.85
N THR A 244 24.72 -9.28 14.55
CA THR A 244 25.13 -10.52 13.90
C THR A 244 26.65 -10.61 13.71
N PRO A 245 27.25 -11.82 13.70
CA PRO A 245 28.71 -11.96 13.58
C PRO A 245 29.29 -11.40 12.29
N ASP A 246 28.56 -11.45 11.20
CA ASP A 246 28.97 -10.92 9.89
C ASP A 246 28.58 -9.44 9.68
N GLY A 247 27.80 -8.87 10.59
CA GLY A 247 27.28 -7.51 10.51
C GLY A 247 26.13 -7.33 9.53
N ILE A 248 25.46 -8.41 9.11
CA ILE A 248 24.27 -8.37 8.26
C ILE A 248 23.02 -8.54 9.12
N PRO A 249 22.12 -7.56 9.21
CA PRO A 249 20.88 -7.70 9.98
C PRO A 249 20.07 -8.92 9.56
N VAL A 250 19.42 -9.57 10.53
CA VAL A 250 18.57 -10.75 10.28
C VAL A 250 17.16 -10.49 10.80
N CYS A 251 16.19 -10.60 9.91
CA CYS A 251 14.77 -10.61 10.30
C CYS A 251 14.34 -12.03 10.60
N THR A 252 13.75 -12.25 11.80
CA THR A 252 13.25 -13.55 12.24
C THR A 252 11.77 -13.46 12.54
N VAL A 253 11.00 -14.44 12.09
CA VAL A 253 9.54 -14.47 12.18
C VAL A 253 9.07 -15.81 12.76
N ARG A 254 8.12 -15.73 13.67
CA ARG A 254 7.47 -16.91 14.27
C ARG A 254 5.97 -16.84 14.00
N PRO A 255 5.47 -17.60 13.01
CA PRO A 255 4.05 -17.67 12.69
C PRO A 255 3.26 -18.40 13.76
N ASP A 256 1.94 -18.20 13.78
CA ASP A 256 1.01 -19.00 14.54
C ASP A 256 0.82 -20.36 13.82
N LEU A 257 1.32 -21.42 14.45
CA LEU A 257 1.22 -22.79 13.95
C LEU A 257 0.26 -23.65 14.80
N SER A 258 -0.53 -23.01 15.66
CA SER A 258 -1.56 -23.70 16.43
C SER A 258 -2.66 -24.25 15.53
N GLU A 259 -3.23 -25.40 15.89
CA GLU A 259 -4.39 -25.93 15.18
C GLU A 259 -5.59 -24.95 15.26
N PRO A 260 -6.38 -24.77 14.21
CA PRO A 260 -6.39 -25.55 12.95
C PRO A 260 -5.58 -24.91 11.81
N HIS A 261 -4.61 -24.04 12.09
CA HIS A 261 -3.93 -23.26 11.06
C HIS A 261 -2.92 -24.11 10.27
N LYS A 262 -2.99 -24.05 8.97
CA LYS A 262 -2.06 -24.69 8.06
C LYS A 262 -1.25 -23.65 7.33
N LEU A 263 0.04 -23.56 7.69
CA LEU A 263 0.98 -22.65 7.06
C LEU A 263 1.31 -23.12 5.64
N GLU A 264 1.14 -22.25 4.66
CA GLU A 264 1.59 -22.46 3.28
C GLU A 264 3.04 -21.98 3.12
N ARG A 265 3.33 -20.72 3.46
CA ARG A 265 4.68 -20.14 3.38
C ARG A 265 4.82 -18.84 4.17
N VAL A 266 6.06 -18.43 4.39
CA VAL A 266 6.44 -17.13 4.95
C VAL A 266 7.29 -16.38 3.92
N GLU A 267 6.95 -15.13 3.68
CA GLU A 267 7.67 -14.23 2.79
C GLU A 267 8.19 -13.05 3.63
N ILE A 268 9.51 -12.85 3.69
CA ILE A 268 10.12 -11.75 4.43
C ILE A 268 10.53 -10.66 3.44
N TYR A 269 10.17 -9.42 3.77
CA TYR A 269 10.44 -8.23 2.97
C TYR A 269 11.23 -7.22 3.79
N TYR A 270 12.19 -6.55 3.15
CA TYR A 270 12.94 -5.45 3.76
C TYR A 270 13.23 -4.33 2.76
N GLY A 271 13.43 -3.12 3.28
CA GLY A 271 13.71 -1.94 2.46
C GLY A 271 14.31 -0.82 3.29
N TYR A 272 14.85 0.20 2.64
CA TYR A 272 15.57 1.29 3.32
C TYR A 272 15.37 2.68 2.71
N ASP A 273 14.35 2.92 1.92
CA ASP A 273 13.94 4.28 1.52
C ASP A 273 12.98 4.87 2.57
N ARG A 274 13.20 6.14 2.94
CA ARG A 274 12.34 6.84 3.90
C ARG A 274 10.93 7.08 3.38
N ASP A 275 10.77 7.29 2.06
CA ASP A 275 9.44 7.47 1.47
C ASP A 275 8.76 6.11 1.21
N PRO A 276 7.78 5.71 2.03
CA PRO A 276 7.12 4.41 1.87
C PRO A 276 6.41 4.25 0.54
N ARG A 277 6.04 5.35 -0.14
CA ARG A 277 5.30 5.32 -1.40
C ARG A 277 6.18 4.93 -2.60
N ALA A 278 7.50 5.17 -2.49
CA ALA A 278 8.47 4.84 -3.52
C ALA A 278 9.50 3.78 -3.07
N ARG A 279 9.38 3.28 -1.82
CA ARG A 279 10.30 2.27 -1.28
C ARG A 279 10.23 0.98 -2.09
N PHE A 280 11.38 0.48 -2.49
CA PHE A 280 11.48 -0.87 -2.99
C PHE A 280 11.57 -1.85 -1.80
N TRP A 281 10.66 -2.80 -1.76
CA TRP A 281 10.66 -3.88 -0.80
C TRP A 281 11.33 -5.10 -1.40
N ARG A 282 12.49 -5.48 -0.88
CA ARG A 282 13.21 -6.68 -1.33
C ARG A 282 12.57 -7.91 -0.72
N SER A 283 12.29 -8.89 -1.56
CA SER A 283 11.96 -10.23 -1.12
C SER A 283 13.24 -10.92 -0.67
N ALA A 284 13.33 -11.27 0.61
CA ALA A 284 14.49 -11.95 1.16
C ALA A 284 14.41 -13.47 0.96
N GLU A 285 15.57 -14.12 0.88
CA GLU A 285 15.65 -15.59 0.82
C GLU A 285 15.44 -16.16 2.23
N VAL A 286 14.26 -16.74 2.43
CA VAL A 286 13.82 -17.24 3.74
C VAL A 286 14.39 -18.64 4.01
N GLN A 287 15.00 -18.79 5.18
CA GLN A 287 15.42 -20.06 5.75
C GLN A 287 14.45 -20.47 6.85
N ARG A 288 14.14 -21.75 6.92
CA ARG A 288 13.27 -22.32 7.95
C ARG A 288 14.07 -23.22 8.90
N ASP A 289 13.93 -22.96 10.19
CA ASP A 289 14.41 -23.83 11.24
C ASP A 289 13.26 -24.12 12.23
N GLY A 290 12.71 -25.33 12.14
CA GLY A 290 11.53 -25.71 12.90
C GLY A 290 10.34 -24.77 12.66
N ASN A 291 9.95 -24.02 13.69
CA ASN A 291 8.86 -23.04 13.68
C ASN A 291 9.36 -21.60 13.49
N THR A 292 10.62 -21.42 13.21
CA THR A 292 11.25 -20.12 13.02
C THR A 292 11.64 -19.93 11.55
N PHE A 293 11.33 -18.76 11.02
CA PHE A 293 11.67 -18.35 9.67
C PHE A 293 12.56 -17.13 9.74
N SER A 294 13.70 -17.16 9.09
CA SER A 294 14.65 -16.05 9.13
C SER A 294 15.22 -15.72 7.76
N ALA A 295 15.60 -14.47 7.57
CA ALA A 295 16.27 -14.04 6.36
C ALA A 295 17.24 -12.90 6.63
N PRO A 296 18.41 -12.87 5.96
CA PRO A 296 19.31 -11.74 6.00
C PRO A 296 18.69 -10.52 5.31
N CYS A 297 18.93 -9.35 5.89
CA CYS A 297 18.46 -8.05 5.40
C CYS A 297 19.66 -7.12 5.12
N PRO A 298 20.52 -7.44 4.14
CA PRO A 298 21.73 -6.66 3.87
C PRO A 298 21.39 -5.25 3.42
N VAL A 299 22.19 -4.28 3.84
CA VAL A 299 22.01 -2.85 3.51
C VAL A 299 23.12 -2.34 2.60
N MET A 300 22.80 -1.31 1.83
CA MET A 300 23.78 -0.62 0.97
C MET A 300 24.57 0.45 1.71
N ASN A 301 23.98 1.01 2.76
CA ASN A 301 24.65 1.94 3.68
C ASN A 301 23.92 1.97 5.02
N THR A 302 24.58 2.45 6.05
CA THR A 302 24.04 2.57 7.41
C THR A 302 23.53 3.98 7.74
N GLY A 303 23.51 4.88 6.78
CA GLY A 303 22.95 6.24 6.91
C GLY A 303 21.44 6.32 6.61
N GLU A 304 20.81 5.19 6.26
CA GLU A 304 19.37 5.09 6.05
C GLU A 304 18.74 4.07 6.98
N PRO A 305 17.49 4.28 7.38
CA PRO A 305 16.77 3.32 8.21
C PRO A 305 16.54 2.01 7.45
N LEU A 306 16.56 0.91 8.17
CA LEU A 306 16.15 -0.41 7.70
C LEU A 306 14.75 -0.73 8.20
N PHE A 307 13.89 -1.21 7.32
CA PHE A 307 12.53 -1.65 7.61
C PHE A 307 12.38 -3.11 7.22
N ALA A 308 11.64 -3.89 8.02
CA ALA A 308 11.37 -5.29 7.73
C ALA A 308 9.99 -5.71 8.23
N PHE A 309 9.36 -6.62 7.50
CA PHE A 309 8.14 -7.32 7.88
C PHE A 309 8.05 -8.65 7.14
N ALA A 310 7.10 -9.50 7.53
CA ALA A 310 6.78 -10.69 6.77
C ALA A 310 5.29 -10.77 6.45
N ASN A 311 4.97 -11.40 5.34
CA ASN A 311 3.66 -11.96 5.07
C ASN A 311 3.68 -13.45 5.41
N VAL A 312 2.76 -13.85 6.25
CA VAL A 312 2.52 -15.25 6.61
C VAL A 312 1.26 -15.69 5.88
N ILE A 313 1.42 -16.65 5.00
CA ILE A 313 0.35 -17.15 4.13
C ILE A 313 -0.13 -18.49 4.67
N TYR A 314 -1.46 -18.58 4.91
CA TYR A 314 -2.11 -19.78 5.41
C TYR A 314 -3.12 -20.31 4.41
N GLU A 315 -3.28 -21.64 4.38
CA GLU A 315 -4.40 -22.27 3.70
C GLU A 315 -5.68 -22.11 4.53
N THR A 316 -6.79 -21.81 3.84
CA THR A 316 -8.11 -21.66 4.49
C THR A 316 -8.93 -22.94 4.50
N GLY A 317 -8.42 -24.03 3.88
CA GLY A 317 -9.13 -25.29 3.73
C GLY A 317 -10.23 -25.27 2.64
N GLU A 318 -10.53 -24.13 2.07
CA GLU A 318 -11.61 -23.96 1.09
C GLU A 318 -11.19 -22.95 0.01
N LYS A 319 -11.42 -23.30 -1.26
CA LYS A 319 -11.30 -22.37 -2.37
C LYS A 319 -12.59 -21.59 -2.55
N ILE A 320 -12.53 -20.28 -2.34
CA ILE A 320 -13.69 -19.38 -2.43
C ILE A 320 -13.71 -18.69 -3.78
N LYS A 321 -14.90 -18.64 -4.40
CA LYS A 321 -15.17 -17.75 -5.52
C LYS A 321 -15.09 -16.31 -5.02
N MET A 322 -14.12 -15.56 -5.54
CA MET A 322 -13.82 -14.21 -5.09
C MET A 322 -14.73 -13.16 -5.75
N PRO A 323 -14.83 -11.94 -5.17
CA PRO A 323 -15.51 -10.84 -5.84
C PRO A 323 -14.92 -10.54 -7.21
N PRO A 324 -15.69 -9.96 -8.15
CA PRO A 324 -15.17 -9.55 -9.45
C PRO A 324 -13.90 -8.71 -9.35
N GLY A 325 -12.92 -9.03 -10.19
CA GLY A 325 -11.59 -8.42 -10.19
C GLY A 325 -10.52 -9.20 -9.41
N TYR A 326 -10.90 -10.29 -8.75
CA TYR A 326 -9.97 -11.20 -8.08
C TYR A 326 -10.12 -12.61 -8.61
N SER A 327 -9.03 -13.37 -8.65
CA SER A 327 -9.06 -14.81 -8.93
C SER A 327 -9.56 -15.59 -7.73
N ASP A 328 -10.27 -16.71 -7.97
CA ASP A 328 -10.68 -17.62 -6.92
C ASP A 328 -9.49 -18.10 -6.10
N ASN A 329 -9.63 -18.11 -4.79
CA ASN A 329 -8.51 -18.28 -3.89
C ASN A 329 -8.83 -19.17 -2.68
N SER A 330 -7.78 -19.82 -2.14
CA SER A 330 -7.83 -20.63 -0.92
C SER A 330 -6.80 -20.19 0.13
N LEU A 331 -6.04 -19.13 -0.16
CA LEU A 331 -4.98 -18.65 0.72
C LEU A 331 -5.38 -17.31 1.36
N LEU A 332 -4.98 -17.12 2.60
CA LEU A 332 -5.09 -15.83 3.29
C LEU A 332 -3.70 -15.36 3.75
N THR A 333 -3.48 -14.05 3.67
CA THR A 333 -2.23 -13.40 4.10
C THR A 333 -2.46 -12.57 5.35
N ILE A 334 -1.58 -12.74 6.33
CA ILE A 334 -1.47 -11.86 7.52
C ILE A 334 -0.05 -11.30 7.55
N THR A 335 0.05 -9.99 7.72
CA THR A 335 1.34 -9.32 7.90
C THR A 335 1.78 -9.45 9.36
N SER A 336 3.06 -9.77 9.56
CA SER A 336 3.70 -9.85 10.87
C SER A 336 3.81 -8.49 11.56
N GLU A 337 4.34 -8.48 12.75
CA GLU A 337 4.87 -7.25 13.35
C GLU A 337 5.88 -6.58 12.42
N TYR A 338 5.80 -5.26 12.33
CA TYR A 338 6.68 -4.43 11.53
C TYR A 338 7.89 -4.03 12.37
N ARG A 339 9.08 -4.15 11.79
CA ARG A 339 10.33 -3.80 12.44
C ARG A 339 11.06 -2.70 11.70
N LYS A 340 11.73 -1.86 12.45
CA LYS A 340 12.55 -0.76 11.92
C LYS A 340 13.81 -0.60 12.76
N ALA A 341 14.89 -0.20 12.11
CA ALA A 341 16.13 0.18 12.76
C ALA A 341 16.64 1.49 12.15
N TYR A 342 17.01 2.43 13.00
CA TYR A 342 17.47 3.75 12.57
C TYR A 342 18.97 3.74 12.30
N PRO A 343 19.51 4.74 11.56
CA PRO A 343 20.94 4.84 11.25
C PRO A 343 21.85 4.69 12.47
N HIS A 344 21.52 5.36 13.57
CA HIS A 344 22.33 5.29 14.79
C HIS A 344 22.33 3.89 15.42
N GLN A 345 21.20 3.15 15.34
CA GLN A 345 21.13 1.76 15.83
C GLN A 345 21.95 0.83 14.94
N LEU A 346 21.86 0.98 13.61
CA LEU A 346 22.66 0.20 12.65
C LEU A 346 24.16 0.42 12.88
N GLN A 347 24.58 1.68 13.05
CA GLN A 347 25.99 2.05 13.30
C GLN A 347 26.46 1.53 14.66
N LYS A 348 25.67 1.71 15.72
CA LYS A 348 26.00 1.23 17.07
C LYS A 348 26.17 -0.28 17.13
N ALA A 349 25.35 -1.02 16.38
CA ALA A 349 25.41 -2.47 16.29
C ALA A 349 26.54 -2.99 15.36
N GLY A 350 27.27 -2.11 14.68
CA GLY A 350 28.32 -2.51 13.76
C GLY A 350 27.84 -3.13 12.46
N VAL A 351 26.64 -2.77 12.02
CA VAL A 351 26.09 -3.24 10.74
C VAL A 351 26.98 -2.81 9.59
N LYS A 352 27.23 -3.73 8.66
CA LYS A 352 28.08 -3.51 7.49
C LYS A 352 27.25 -3.26 6.23
N ALA A 353 27.68 -2.30 5.43
CA ALA A 353 27.13 -2.04 4.10
C ALA A 353 27.70 -3.08 3.11
N THR A 354 26.93 -4.12 2.82
CA THR A 354 27.37 -5.27 2.00
C THR A 354 26.75 -5.28 0.60
N VAL A 355 25.63 -4.57 0.39
CA VAL A 355 24.97 -4.48 -0.92
C VAL A 355 25.76 -3.57 -1.85
N LYS A 356 26.02 -4.04 -3.06
CA LYS A 356 26.69 -3.29 -4.12
C LYS A 356 25.70 -2.92 -5.23
N ARG A 357 26.05 -1.90 -6.02
CA ARG A 357 25.31 -1.55 -7.22
C ARG A 357 25.32 -2.70 -8.22
N GLN A 358 24.18 -2.92 -8.85
CA GLN A 358 23.94 -4.02 -9.78
C GLN A 358 23.46 -3.49 -11.12
N ARG A 359 23.86 -4.16 -12.19
CA ARG A 359 23.35 -3.90 -13.53
C ARG A 359 22.12 -4.73 -13.85
N LEU A 360 22.05 -5.96 -13.33
CA LEU A 360 20.89 -6.81 -13.46
C LEU A 360 19.78 -6.29 -12.54
N ILE A 361 18.67 -5.86 -13.15
CA ILE A 361 17.48 -5.37 -12.44
C ILE A 361 16.60 -6.57 -12.08
N ASP A 362 16.35 -7.46 -13.06
CA ASP A 362 15.54 -8.66 -12.88
C ASP A 362 15.84 -9.69 -13.96
N ASP A 363 16.08 -10.94 -13.58
CA ASP A 363 16.20 -12.06 -14.51
C ASP A 363 14.85 -12.76 -14.76
N PHE A 364 13.84 -12.43 -13.94
CA PHE A 364 12.52 -13.05 -13.89
C PHE A 364 12.53 -14.56 -13.57
N ALA A 365 13.62 -15.08 -12.99
CA ALA A 365 13.71 -16.47 -12.56
C ALA A 365 12.66 -16.82 -11.51
N HIS A 366 12.25 -15.84 -10.70
CA HIS A 366 11.19 -15.95 -9.70
C HIS A 366 9.86 -15.29 -10.16
N GLY A 367 9.66 -15.16 -11.47
CA GLY A 367 8.50 -14.47 -12.04
C GLY A 367 8.44 -12.99 -11.66
N TRP A 368 7.28 -12.55 -11.24
CA TRP A 368 7.00 -11.14 -10.90
C TRP A 368 7.09 -10.86 -9.40
N ARG A 369 7.95 -11.55 -8.69
CA ARG A 369 8.03 -11.51 -7.22
C ARG A 369 8.19 -10.10 -6.65
N ASP A 370 9.02 -9.26 -7.29
CA ASP A 370 9.35 -7.90 -6.86
C ASP A 370 8.59 -6.81 -7.66
N TRP A 371 7.44 -7.15 -8.20
CA TRP A 371 6.65 -6.29 -9.06
C TRP A 371 5.19 -6.17 -8.59
N ALA A 372 4.64 -4.98 -8.69
CA ALA A 372 3.20 -4.79 -8.64
C ALA A 372 2.56 -5.32 -9.93
N ARG A 373 1.53 -6.15 -9.78
CA ARG A 373 0.83 -6.77 -10.91
C ARG A 373 -0.61 -6.28 -10.96
N VAL A 374 -0.93 -5.51 -11.97
CA VAL A 374 -2.29 -5.00 -12.16
C VAL A 374 -2.88 -5.60 -13.41
N SER A 375 -4.04 -6.25 -13.28
CA SER A 375 -4.73 -6.89 -14.41
C SER A 375 -3.87 -7.92 -15.14
N GLU A 376 -3.02 -8.65 -14.44
CA GLU A 376 -2.05 -9.61 -15.01
C GLU A 376 -2.69 -10.70 -15.86
N ASN A 377 -3.93 -11.06 -15.58
CA ASN A 377 -4.68 -12.08 -16.33
C ASN A 377 -5.53 -11.48 -17.47
N ASN A 378 -5.50 -10.17 -17.67
CA ASN A 378 -6.20 -9.51 -18.76
C ASN A 378 -5.21 -9.09 -19.83
N ARG A 379 -5.17 -9.86 -20.94
CA ARG A 379 -4.24 -9.63 -22.05
C ARG A 379 -4.28 -8.21 -22.63
N GLU A 380 -5.40 -7.51 -22.55
CA GLU A 380 -5.52 -6.15 -23.07
C GLU A 380 -5.10 -5.09 -22.04
N HIS A 381 -5.01 -5.46 -20.77
CA HIS A 381 -4.89 -4.51 -19.67
C HIS A 381 -3.83 -4.87 -18.62
N TRP A 382 -2.93 -5.81 -18.90
CA TRP A 382 -1.83 -6.14 -18.02
C TRP A 382 -0.94 -4.89 -17.74
N ASN A 383 -0.37 -4.83 -16.58
CA ASN A 383 0.54 -3.77 -16.19
C ASN A 383 1.43 -4.25 -15.04
N PHE A 384 2.74 -4.13 -15.22
CA PHE A 384 3.74 -4.51 -14.23
C PHE A 384 4.57 -3.30 -13.86
N GLU A 385 4.65 -2.99 -12.58
CA GLU A 385 5.39 -1.84 -12.05
C GLU A 385 6.37 -2.29 -10.97
N THR A 386 7.60 -1.76 -11.00
CA THR A 386 8.58 -1.99 -9.94
C THR A 386 9.24 -0.69 -9.49
N HIS A 387 9.50 -0.60 -8.19
CA HIS A 387 10.31 0.45 -7.60
C HIS A 387 11.80 0.08 -7.49
N LYS A 388 12.24 -1.05 -8.09
CA LYS A 388 13.65 -1.44 -8.08
C LYS A 388 14.58 -0.32 -8.54
N ILE A 389 14.24 0.36 -9.62
CA ILE A 389 15.09 1.42 -10.19
C ILE A 389 15.17 2.69 -9.32
N ASN A 390 14.34 2.82 -8.30
CA ASN A 390 14.45 3.84 -7.25
C ASN A 390 15.51 3.48 -6.20
N ASP A 391 15.73 2.19 -6.01
CA ASP A 391 16.66 1.70 -5.01
C ASP A 391 18.12 1.94 -5.44
N PRO A 392 18.98 2.46 -4.55
CA PRO A 392 20.36 2.79 -4.88
C PRO A 392 21.17 1.65 -5.48
N ALA A 393 20.81 0.39 -5.20
CA ALA A 393 21.49 -0.77 -5.78
C ALA A 393 21.18 -0.95 -7.28
N PHE A 394 20.02 -0.49 -7.74
CA PHE A 394 19.53 -0.71 -9.11
C PHE A 394 19.35 0.58 -9.92
N VAL A 395 19.63 1.75 -9.36
CA VAL A 395 19.59 3.01 -10.12
C VAL A 395 20.50 2.91 -11.34
N GLY A 396 19.98 3.28 -12.50
CA GLY A 396 20.72 3.19 -13.76
C GLY A 396 22.02 3.97 -13.76
N PRO A 397 23.13 3.38 -14.28
CA PRO A 397 24.37 4.12 -14.50
C PRO A 397 24.14 5.32 -15.42
N LYS A 398 25.01 6.34 -15.31
CA LYS A 398 24.99 7.46 -16.25
C LYS A 398 25.20 6.93 -17.67
N ASP A 399 24.40 7.39 -18.62
CA ASP A 399 24.43 7.03 -20.04
C ASP A 399 24.18 5.53 -20.35
N ALA A 400 23.69 4.76 -19.38
CA ALA A 400 23.31 3.37 -19.61
C ALA A 400 22.07 3.26 -20.50
N LYS A 401 21.93 2.11 -21.16
CA LYS A 401 20.74 1.70 -21.89
C LYS A 401 19.97 0.67 -21.07
N LEU A 402 18.65 0.67 -21.16
CA LEU A 402 17.81 -0.38 -20.59
C LEU A 402 17.69 -1.50 -21.59
N ALA A 403 18.11 -2.71 -21.22
CA ALA A 403 18.11 -3.88 -22.08
C ALA A 403 17.32 -5.03 -21.45
N PHE A 404 16.58 -5.78 -22.24
CA PHE A 404 15.85 -6.97 -21.83
C PHE A 404 15.44 -7.82 -23.04
N GLU A 405 14.98 -9.02 -22.78
CA GLU A 405 14.33 -9.88 -23.77
C GLU A 405 12.82 -9.90 -23.53
N ILE A 406 12.07 -9.91 -24.62
CA ILE A 406 10.61 -10.06 -24.59
C ILE A 406 10.18 -11.20 -25.50
N THR A 407 9.27 -12.04 -25.01
CA THR A 407 8.63 -13.10 -25.80
C THR A 407 7.15 -12.81 -25.96
N THR A 408 6.70 -12.68 -27.21
CA THR A 408 5.30 -12.42 -27.58
C THR A 408 4.72 -13.56 -28.42
N THR A 409 3.40 -13.73 -28.36
CA THR A 409 2.67 -14.74 -29.14
C THR A 409 2.16 -14.21 -30.46
N GLU A 410 2.04 -12.89 -30.62
CA GLU A 410 1.52 -12.26 -31.83
C GLU A 410 2.44 -11.14 -32.31
N PRO A 411 2.58 -10.96 -33.64
CA PRO A 411 3.35 -9.86 -34.19
C PRO A 411 2.56 -8.54 -34.22
N GLY A 412 3.27 -7.44 -34.37
CA GLY A 412 2.71 -6.09 -34.52
C GLY A 412 2.12 -5.49 -33.26
N GLU A 413 2.47 -6.03 -32.10
CA GLU A 413 2.14 -5.46 -30.81
C GLU A 413 2.99 -4.22 -30.50
N THR A 414 2.51 -3.33 -29.63
CA THR A 414 3.29 -2.18 -29.19
C THR A 414 3.41 -2.19 -27.68
N LEU A 415 4.64 -2.36 -27.20
CA LEU A 415 5.00 -2.28 -25.80
C LEU A 415 5.22 -0.83 -25.40
N GLY A 416 4.68 -0.43 -24.25
CA GLY A 416 5.05 0.76 -23.54
C GLY A 416 6.02 0.43 -22.40
N VAL A 417 7.20 1.02 -22.44
CA VAL A 417 8.17 0.99 -21.34
C VAL A 417 8.19 2.38 -20.72
N VAL A 418 7.87 2.49 -19.44
CA VAL A 418 7.67 3.78 -18.79
C VAL A 418 8.64 3.92 -17.62
N ILE A 419 9.27 5.08 -17.52
CA ILE A 419 10.05 5.50 -16.35
C ILE A 419 9.33 6.69 -15.74
N ASP A 420 8.80 6.54 -14.53
CA ASP A 420 8.31 7.66 -13.73
C ASP A 420 9.49 8.29 -12.99
N THR A 421 9.56 9.63 -13.02
CA THR A 421 10.53 10.39 -12.22
C THR A 421 9.81 11.25 -11.20
N ASP A 422 10.41 11.43 -10.03
CA ASP A 422 9.91 12.27 -8.94
C ASP A 422 8.45 11.98 -8.50
N ARG A 423 7.88 10.87 -8.89
CA ARG A 423 6.54 10.48 -8.48
C ARG A 423 6.50 10.35 -6.96
N TRP A 424 5.53 11.01 -6.34
CA TRP A 424 5.38 11.17 -4.88
C TRP A 424 6.47 12.02 -4.21
N ARG A 425 7.42 12.56 -4.93
CA ARG A 425 8.55 13.34 -4.44
C ARG A 425 8.45 14.83 -4.74
N GLY A 426 7.26 15.42 -4.66
CA GLY A 426 7.04 16.87 -4.89
C GLY A 426 7.88 17.79 -3.99
N TYR A 427 8.41 17.27 -2.89
CA TYR A 427 9.34 17.96 -2.00
C TYR A 427 10.72 18.22 -2.62
N THR A 428 11.07 17.55 -3.71
CA THR A 428 12.33 17.82 -4.44
C THR A 428 12.28 19.14 -5.21
N GLY A 429 11.10 19.74 -5.36
CA GLY A 429 10.86 20.90 -6.22
C GLY A 429 10.79 20.56 -7.71
N ARG A 430 10.97 19.30 -8.07
CA ARG A 430 10.84 18.80 -9.45
C ARG A 430 9.40 18.37 -9.70
N LYS A 431 8.93 18.58 -10.94
CA LYS A 431 7.62 18.11 -11.37
C LYS A 431 7.67 16.61 -11.64
N PRO A 432 6.78 15.80 -11.02
CA PRO A 432 6.64 14.40 -11.39
C PRO A 432 6.37 14.26 -12.88
N THR A 433 7.20 13.50 -13.57
CA THR A 433 7.15 13.34 -15.02
C THR A 433 7.18 11.87 -15.39
N GLN A 434 6.38 11.49 -16.36
CA GLN A 434 6.37 10.17 -16.94
C GLN A 434 7.06 10.22 -18.30
N TYR A 435 8.10 9.40 -18.47
CA TYR A 435 8.83 9.23 -19.72
C TYR A 435 8.52 7.88 -20.34
N VAL A 436 8.15 7.86 -21.61
CA VAL A 436 7.65 6.68 -22.32
C VAL A 436 8.52 6.37 -23.51
N ALA A 437 8.96 5.11 -23.63
CA ALA A 437 9.46 4.53 -24.85
C ALA A 437 8.41 3.58 -25.44
N LEU A 438 8.02 3.80 -26.70
CA LEU A 438 7.12 2.92 -27.45
C LEU A 438 7.94 2.00 -28.33
N VAL A 439 7.75 0.69 -28.17
CA VAL A 439 8.48 -0.34 -28.93
C VAL A 439 7.49 -1.16 -29.74
N LYS A 440 7.59 -1.09 -31.06
CA LYS A 440 6.81 -1.93 -31.98
C LYS A 440 7.49 -3.29 -32.13
N LEU A 441 6.77 -4.34 -31.84
CA LEU A 441 7.23 -5.72 -31.88
C LEU A 441 6.77 -6.34 -33.21
N GLU A 442 7.65 -6.31 -34.23
CA GLU A 442 7.28 -6.67 -35.58
C GLU A 442 7.05 -8.18 -35.75
N THR A 443 7.70 -9.00 -34.93
CA THR A 443 7.64 -10.46 -35.00
C THR A 443 7.14 -11.07 -33.71
N ALA A 444 6.50 -12.22 -33.78
CA ALA A 444 6.26 -13.07 -32.62
C ALA A 444 7.55 -13.83 -32.25
N GLY A 445 7.57 -14.36 -31.03
CA GLY A 445 8.72 -15.05 -30.44
C GLY A 445 9.57 -14.17 -29.54
N THR A 446 10.76 -14.67 -29.22
CA THR A 446 11.69 -13.96 -28.33
C THR A 446 12.58 -13.01 -29.13
N GLN A 447 12.65 -11.76 -28.66
CA GLN A 447 13.49 -10.75 -29.30
C GLN A 447 14.18 -9.88 -28.23
N PRO A 448 15.47 -9.52 -28.42
CA PRO A 448 16.17 -8.60 -27.55
C PRO A 448 15.75 -7.16 -27.83
N LEU A 449 15.64 -6.37 -26.77
CA LEU A 449 15.37 -4.94 -26.84
C LEU A 449 16.44 -4.17 -26.08
N VAL A 450 16.89 -3.06 -26.67
CA VAL A 450 17.87 -2.15 -26.06
C VAL A 450 17.36 -0.73 -26.27
N LEU A 451 17.04 -0.04 -25.17
CA LEU A 451 16.46 1.29 -25.17
C LEU A 451 17.47 2.31 -24.63
N ALA A 452 17.88 3.24 -25.47
CA ALA A 452 18.70 4.36 -25.07
C ALA A 452 17.86 5.37 -24.26
N MET A 453 18.47 6.11 -23.36
CA MET A 453 17.81 7.07 -22.48
C MET A 453 16.97 8.12 -23.26
N ASN A 454 17.50 8.58 -24.40
CA ASN A 454 16.83 9.57 -25.25
C ASN A 454 15.59 9.04 -26.00
N GLN A 455 15.33 7.74 -25.97
CA GLN A 455 14.10 7.14 -26.52
C GLN A 455 12.91 7.27 -25.56
N PHE A 456 13.17 7.53 -24.29
CA PHE A 456 12.14 7.81 -23.31
C PHE A 456 11.74 9.28 -23.40
N LYS A 457 10.50 9.57 -23.75
CA LYS A 457 9.98 10.92 -23.97
C LYS A 457 8.86 11.25 -23.02
N SER A 458 8.87 12.47 -22.49
CA SER A 458 7.75 13.04 -21.76
C SER A 458 6.56 13.36 -22.68
N GLU A 459 5.41 13.73 -22.12
CA GLU A 459 4.25 14.20 -22.88
C GLU A 459 4.59 15.41 -23.78
N ASN A 460 5.52 16.25 -23.35
CA ASN A 460 5.99 17.41 -24.11
C ASN A 460 7.10 17.09 -25.12
N GLY A 461 7.49 15.81 -25.27
CA GLY A 461 8.54 15.37 -26.18
C GLY A 461 9.97 15.52 -25.65
N GLU A 462 10.14 15.96 -24.39
CA GLU A 462 11.46 16.07 -23.75
C GLU A 462 12.03 14.69 -23.50
N ALA A 463 13.32 14.51 -23.75
CA ALA A 463 14.00 13.25 -23.47
C ALA A 463 14.32 13.12 -21.97
N LEU A 464 14.29 11.87 -21.48
CA LEU A 464 14.85 11.54 -20.18
C LEU A 464 16.36 11.87 -20.20
N ASP A 465 16.84 12.61 -19.23
CA ASP A 465 18.20 13.10 -19.12
C ASP A 465 19.03 12.38 -18.05
N SER A 466 18.37 11.75 -17.08
CA SER A 466 19.01 11.02 -16.00
C SER A 466 18.09 9.98 -15.38
N TYR A 467 18.66 8.88 -14.90
CA TYR A 467 17.96 7.89 -14.05
C TYR A 467 17.99 8.24 -12.56
N ASP A 468 18.63 9.34 -12.15
CA ASP A 468 18.82 9.70 -10.75
C ASP A 468 17.52 9.90 -9.97
N PHE A 469 16.50 10.34 -10.66
CA PHE A 469 15.19 10.67 -10.09
C PHE A 469 14.11 9.64 -10.47
N ALA A 470 14.51 8.54 -11.11
CA ALA A 470 13.59 7.45 -11.42
C ALA A 470 12.97 6.88 -10.14
N THR A 471 11.66 6.75 -10.11
CA THR A 471 10.89 6.22 -8.97
C THR A 471 10.23 4.90 -9.27
N SER A 472 9.85 4.63 -10.52
CA SER A 472 9.36 3.33 -10.96
C SER A 472 9.61 3.06 -12.43
N LEU A 473 9.68 1.77 -12.76
CA LEU A 473 9.67 1.23 -14.11
C LEU A 473 8.37 0.48 -14.33
N ILE A 474 7.69 0.78 -15.46
CA ILE A 474 6.42 0.14 -15.81
C ILE A 474 6.54 -0.50 -17.18
N LEU A 475 6.07 -1.75 -17.28
CA LEU A 475 5.89 -2.49 -18.52
C LEU A 475 4.39 -2.66 -18.77
N THR A 476 3.88 -2.22 -19.92
CA THR A 476 2.44 -2.17 -20.19
C THR A 476 2.13 -2.19 -21.67
N PRO A 477 0.93 -2.64 -22.12
CA PRO A 477 0.49 -2.41 -23.49
C PRO A 477 0.37 -0.90 -23.77
N ALA A 478 0.87 -0.46 -24.92
CA ALA A 478 0.92 0.98 -25.24
C ALA A 478 -0.46 1.66 -25.29
N GLN A 479 -1.54 0.95 -25.61
CA GLN A 479 -2.90 1.52 -25.61
C GLN A 479 -3.41 1.95 -24.21
N LYS A 480 -2.72 1.56 -23.13
CA LYS A 480 -3.05 2.02 -21.76
C LYS A 480 -2.43 3.36 -21.42
N LEU A 481 -1.43 3.80 -22.17
CA LEU A 481 -0.73 5.05 -21.92
C LEU A 481 -1.63 6.27 -22.19
N ARG A 482 -1.37 7.37 -21.49
CA ARG A 482 -2.03 8.65 -21.74
C ARG A 482 -0.96 9.69 -22.13
N PRO A 483 -1.24 10.52 -23.14
CA PRO A 483 -2.39 10.49 -24.04
C PRO A 483 -2.40 9.18 -24.85
N LYS A 484 -3.59 8.73 -25.26
CA LYS A 484 -3.75 7.48 -26.05
C LYS A 484 -3.18 7.64 -27.46
N THR A 485 -1.90 7.40 -27.63
CA THR A 485 -1.20 7.48 -28.91
C THR A 485 -1.40 6.22 -29.76
N VAL A 486 -1.61 5.07 -29.11
CA VAL A 486 -1.84 3.77 -29.76
C VAL A 486 -3.29 3.33 -29.47
N LYS A 487 -4.07 3.14 -30.56
CA LYS A 487 -5.48 2.72 -30.46
C LYS A 487 -5.66 1.21 -30.57
N LYS A 488 -4.68 0.50 -31.15
CA LYS A 488 -4.77 -0.94 -31.39
C LYS A 488 -4.60 -1.71 -30.07
N PRO A 489 -5.58 -2.51 -29.64
CA PRO A 489 -5.46 -3.30 -28.43
C PRO A 489 -4.41 -4.41 -28.58
N TRP A 490 -3.77 -4.77 -27.47
CA TRP A 490 -2.88 -5.93 -27.42
C TRP A 490 -3.69 -7.21 -27.68
N LYS A 491 -3.23 -8.03 -28.62
CA LYS A 491 -3.97 -9.23 -29.08
C LYS A 491 -3.40 -10.52 -28.52
N GLY A 492 -2.07 -10.58 -28.36
CA GLY A 492 -1.36 -11.74 -27.88
C GLY A 492 -1.62 -12.02 -26.39
N GLN A 493 -1.04 -13.09 -25.90
CA GLN A 493 -0.99 -13.35 -24.46
C GLN A 493 -0.12 -12.31 -23.76
N VAL A 494 -0.22 -12.23 -22.43
CA VAL A 494 0.70 -11.42 -21.61
C VAL A 494 2.13 -11.87 -21.92
N PRO A 495 3.03 -10.95 -22.30
CA PRO A 495 4.37 -11.33 -22.73
C PRO A 495 5.20 -11.84 -21.55
N LYS A 496 6.22 -12.65 -21.88
CA LYS A 496 7.28 -13.04 -20.94
C LYS A 496 8.46 -12.12 -21.11
N PHE A 497 9.14 -11.83 -20.02
CA PHE A 497 10.33 -10.99 -19.99
C PHE A 497 11.50 -11.78 -19.41
N ALA A 498 12.72 -11.42 -19.81
CA ALA A 498 13.96 -12.00 -19.30
C ALA A 498 15.09 -10.96 -19.32
N ASN A 499 16.08 -11.13 -18.45
CA ASN A 499 17.36 -10.42 -18.46
C ASN A 499 17.25 -8.88 -18.48
N LEU A 500 16.32 -8.32 -17.71
CA LEU A 500 16.17 -6.86 -17.57
C LEU A 500 17.40 -6.28 -16.85
N ARG A 501 18.14 -5.41 -17.53
CA ARG A 501 19.43 -4.92 -17.04
C ARG A 501 19.80 -3.57 -17.64
N TRP A 502 20.78 -2.93 -17.00
CA TRP A 502 21.49 -1.79 -17.56
C TRP A 502 22.68 -2.24 -18.38
N GLU A 503 22.79 -1.75 -19.60
CA GLU A 503 23.95 -1.96 -20.48
C GLU A 503 24.77 -0.69 -20.65
N GLY A 504 26.08 -0.82 -20.54
CA GLY A 504 27.01 0.32 -20.64
C GLY A 504 26.85 1.32 -19.48
N GLY A 505 27.31 2.54 -19.70
CA GLY A 505 27.27 3.59 -18.70
C GLY A 505 28.22 3.39 -17.53
N GLU A 506 28.39 4.42 -16.71
CA GLU A 506 29.29 4.45 -15.55
C GLU A 506 28.49 4.65 -14.25
N PHE A 507 28.83 3.92 -13.20
CA PHE A 507 28.32 4.17 -11.86
C PHE A 507 29.05 5.35 -11.23
N ILE A 508 28.39 6.49 -11.20
CA ILE A 508 28.90 7.68 -10.53
C ILE A 508 28.28 7.85 -9.14
N PRO A 509 28.98 8.42 -8.16
CA PRO A 509 28.38 8.81 -6.88
C PRO A 509 27.22 9.79 -7.12
N ARG A 510 26.10 9.56 -6.45
CA ARG A 510 24.91 10.40 -6.61
C ARG A 510 24.46 10.93 -5.26
N PRO A 511 24.18 12.24 -5.14
CA PRO A 511 23.55 12.77 -3.95
C PRO A 511 22.11 12.25 -3.85
N ARG A 512 21.66 11.97 -2.65
CA ARG A 512 20.25 11.65 -2.42
C ARG A 512 19.39 12.90 -2.59
N PRO A 513 18.28 12.83 -3.33
CA PRO A 513 17.52 14.02 -3.69
C PRO A 513 16.85 14.73 -2.51
N TYR A 514 16.73 14.06 -1.36
CA TYR A 514 16.05 14.60 -0.17
C TYR A 514 16.98 14.95 1.01
N LEU A 515 18.22 14.59 0.95
CA LEU A 515 19.20 14.95 2.01
C LEU A 515 19.98 16.17 1.57
N LYS A 516 19.58 17.35 2.05
CA LYS A 516 20.33 18.60 1.79
C LYS A 516 21.56 18.75 2.69
N SER A 517 21.64 18.01 3.80
CA SER A 517 22.83 17.97 4.68
C SER A 517 22.71 16.82 5.70
N ASP A 518 23.84 16.38 6.26
CA ASP A 518 23.92 15.39 7.34
C ASP A 518 23.21 15.89 8.62
N SER A 519 23.16 17.21 8.84
CA SER A 519 22.42 17.82 9.94
C SER A 519 20.89 17.65 9.83
N ALA A 520 20.35 17.63 8.60
CA ALA A 520 18.93 17.36 8.38
C ALA A 520 18.57 15.89 8.66
N ALA A 521 19.48 14.95 8.39
CA ALA A 521 19.32 13.54 8.72
C ALA A 521 19.33 13.33 10.26
N ALA A 522 20.23 13.98 10.96
CA ALA A 522 20.31 13.90 12.43
C ALA A 522 19.09 14.55 13.11
N HIS A 523 18.59 15.67 12.57
CA HIS A 523 17.36 16.31 13.06
C HIS A 523 16.12 15.47 12.76
N ALA A 524 16.06 14.83 11.60
CA ALA A 524 14.99 13.91 11.24
C ALA A 524 14.96 12.67 12.14
N ASP A 525 16.12 12.11 12.46
CA ASP A 525 16.21 10.99 13.40
C ASP A 525 15.80 11.41 14.82
N ALA A 526 16.05 12.66 15.22
CA ALA A 526 15.61 13.21 16.50
C ALA A 526 14.08 13.42 16.55
N VAL A 527 13.47 13.93 15.49
CA VAL A 527 12.01 14.15 15.42
C VAL A 527 11.24 12.84 15.34
N PHE A 528 11.79 11.80 14.71
CA PHE A 528 11.18 10.46 14.68
C PHE A 528 11.19 9.78 16.05
N ARG A 529 12.11 10.19 16.94
CA ARG A 529 12.16 9.67 18.32
C ARG A 529 11.05 10.20 19.20
N ASP A 530 10.41 11.32 18.84
CA ASP A 530 9.88 12.19 19.89
C ASP A 530 8.49 11.90 20.43
N GLU A 531 7.66 11.06 19.83
CA GLU A 531 6.35 10.79 20.44
C GLU A 531 5.92 9.32 20.41
N PHE A 532 6.37 8.57 19.43
CA PHE A 532 5.91 7.19 19.24
C PHE A 532 6.86 6.17 19.86
N ASP A 533 8.18 6.38 19.72
CA ASP A 533 9.16 5.45 20.29
C ASP A 533 9.20 5.52 21.82
N ARG A 534 8.93 6.68 22.43
CA ARG A 534 8.74 6.77 23.89
C ARG A 534 7.60 5.90 24.39
N ALA A 535 6.48 5.89 23.70
CA ALA A 535 5.33 5.09 24.13
C ALA A 535 5.57 3.58 23.95
N VAL A 536 6.37 3.18 22.96
CA VAL A 536 6.71 1.77 22.73
C VAL A 536 7.84 1.32 23.68
N ASP A 537 8.88 2.13 23.85
CA ASP A 537 9.98 1.81 24.76
C ASP A 537 9.50 1.81 26.22
N GLU A 538 8.65 2.77 26.63
CA GLU A 538 8.03 2.77 27.97
C GLU A 538 7.08 1.58 28.19
N SER A 539 6.44 1.04 27.14
CA SER A 539 5.61 -0.16 27.28
C SER A 539 6.45 -1.43 27.40
N VAL A 540 7.58 -1.51 26.70
CA VAL A 540 8.51 -2.63 26.77
C VAL A 540 9.25 -2.63 28.12
N GLU A 541 9.70 -1.45 28.58
CA GLU A 541 10.34 -1.32 29.89
C GLU A 541 9.38 -1.65 31.04
N ARG A 542 8.09 -1.31 30.96
CA ARG A 542 7.08 -1.71 31.96
C ARG A 542 6.83 -3.22 31.94
N GLU A 543 6.76 -3.84 30.75
CA GLU A 543 6.60 -5.30 30.65
C GLU A 543 7.83 -6.08 31.15
N GLU A 544 9.03 -5.50 31.08
CA GLU A 544 10.25 -6.09 31.65
C GLU A 544 10.31 -5.90 33.17
N GLN A 545 9.88 -4.74 33.68
CA GLN A 545 9.79 -4.48 35.14
C GLN A 545 8.70 -5.29 35.84
N ASP A 546 7.60 -5.61 35.15
CA ASP A 546 6.55 -6.47 35.70
C ASP A 546 6.91 -7.99 35.64
N ARG A 547 8.06 -8.34 35.05
CA ARG A 547 8.60 -9.72 34.98
C ARG A 547 9.76 -9.99 35.94
N GLU A 548 10.32 -8.95 36.56
CA GLU A 548 11.27 -9.06 37.68
C GLU A 548 10.53 -8.95 39.03
#